data_c28ebe8ca752153277a037e5a63f88a6
#
_entry.id   c28ebe8ca752153277a037e5a63f88a6
#
_cell.length_a   1.000
_cell.length_b   1.000
_cell.length_c   1.000
_cell.angle_alpha   90.00
_cell.angle_beta   90.00
_cell.angle_gamma   90.00
#
_symmetry.space_group_name_H-M   'P 1'
#
loop_
_entity.id
_entity.type
_entity.pdbx_description
1 polymer ?
#
loop_
_entity_poly.entity_id
_entity_poly.type
_entity_poly.pdbx_seq_one_letter_code
_entity_poly.pdbx_strand_id
1 'polypeptide(L)'
;MSTLSKLTAALALSASTATMAQADTIRFWTTEEQPERLAKQQEIADAFQEATGHEVQVIPVTETDLGTRATAAFAAGDLPDVIYLTVQYVLPWAEAGILDAEINDEIVNDLGVDTFAPGAIEMAQFEGMTAAVPVDGWTQMIIYRKDLFDENGLAAPDSYENIAKAIEVLNNPPDMYGFVAATKIDENFMSQVLEHVFLANGVTPVDENGFKPLDEAKTIEVLDFYKTLADASPAGELYWDQSRSLYFDGKAAMIIWSPFILDELAGLRDSAPPTINDDPTSTELAQKTDVVTTFSGPSNPDGAAWADIRYLGVTADANIDVAADFIKFSMDEGYMNTLSMAPEGKFPVRRGTAEEPTKFVDGWA
;
A
#
# COMPACT_ATOMS: atom_id res chain seq x y z
N MET A 1 57.52 30.65 -68.02
CA MET A 1 57.68 31.17 -66.69
C MET A 1 56.38 30.84 -65.93
N SER A 2 56.39 29.78 -65.16
CA SER A 2 55.19 29.15 -64.55
C SER A 2 55.09 29.58 -63.06
N THR A 3 53.97 30.09 -62.69
CA THR A 3 53.63 30.37 -61.30
C THR A 3 52.78 29.21 -60.73
N LEU A 4 53.38 28.44 -59.84
CA LEU A 4 52.69 27.40 -59.07
C LEU A 4 51.81 28.07 -58.00
N SER A 5 50.50 27.85 -58.08
CA SER A 5 49.55 28.24 -57.03
C SER A 5 49.43 27.09 -56.03
N LYS A 6 49.80 27.34 -54.75
CA LYS A 6 49.65 26.41 -53.63
C LYS A 6 48.24 26.55 -53.07
N LEU A 7 47.37 25.57 -53.26
CA LEU A 7 46.09 25.45 -52.56
C LEU A 7 46.35 24.80 -51.18
N THR A 8 46.16 25.55 -50.10
CA THR A 8 46.17 25.00 -48.73
C THR A 8 44.72 24.67 -48.37
N ALA A 9 44.40 23.38 -48.29
CA ALA A 9 43.09 22.95 -47.79
C ALA A 9 43.15 22.92 -46.23
N ALA A 10 42.39 23.79 -45.61
CA ALA A 10 42.17 23.77 -44.18
C ALA A 10 41.06 22.78 -43.86
N LEU A 11 41.41 21.62 -43.25
CA LEU A 11 40.42 20.71 -42.61
C LEU A 11 39.95 21.32 -41.31
N ALA A 12 38.70 21.83 -41.27
CA ALA A 12 38.03 22.18 -40.02
C ALA A 12 37.55 20.88 -39.32
N LEU A 13 38.25 20.45 -38.29
CA LEU A 13 37.78 19.42 -37.37
C LEU A 13 36.64 20.04 -36.55
N SER A 14 35.39 19.70 -36.84
CA SER A 14 34.27 19.97 -35.98
C SER A 14 34.34 19.00 -34.77
N ALA A 15 34.90 19.45 -33.67
CA ALA A 15 34.77 18.74 -32.40
C ALA A 15 33.31 18.92 -31.93
N SER A 16 32.51 17.89 -32.12
CA SER A 16 31.22 17.76 -31.43
C SER A 16 31.54 17.55 -29.96
N THR A 17 31.42 18.57 -29.16
CA THR A 17 31.35 18.42 -27.70
C THR A 17 30.04 17.72 -27.39
N ALA A 18 30.07 16.41 -27.24
CA ALA A 18 29.01 15.72 -26.53
C ALA A 18 29.06 16.27 -25.09
N THR A 19 28.10 17.08 -24.76
CA THR A 19 27.80 17.40 -23.35
C THR A 19 27.45 16.07 -22.70
N MET A 20 28.39 15.49 -21.97
CA MET A 20 28.07 14.40 -21.02
C MET A 20 27.07 15.02 -20.06
N ALA A 21 25.81 14.56 -20.08
CA ALA A 21 24.85 14.88 -19.02
C ALA A 21 25.52 14.47 -17.70
N GLN A 22 25.60 15.38 -16.76
CA GLN A 22 26.15 15.08 -15.46
C GLN A 22 25.24 14.07 -14.78
N ALA A 23 25.78 12.98 -14.28
CA ALA A 23 25.03 12.03 -13.50
C ALA A 23 24.67 12.68 -12.16
N ASP A 24 23.39 12.76 -11.87
CA ASP A 24 22.89 13.23 -10.58
C ASP A 24 22.53 12.05 -9.69
N THR A 25 22.53 12.27 -8.38
CA THR A 25 22.10 11.28 -7.38
C THR A 25 20.88 11.82 -6.66
N ILE A 26 19.79 11.06 -6.64
CA ILE A 26 18.59 11.37 -5.87
C ILE A 26 18.43 10.42 -4.69
N ARG A 27 17.70 10.86 -3.66
CA ARG A 27 17.37 10.08 -2.46
C ARG A 27 15.91 9.64 -2.54
N PHE A 28 15.68 8.35 -2.39
CA PHE A 28 14.35 7.75 -2.36
C PHE A 28 14.09 7.11 -0.99
N TRP A 29 13.17 7.68 -0.21
CA TRP A 29 12.69 7.07 1.03
C TRP A 29 11.56 6.10 0.77
N THR A 30 11.69 4.91 1.37
CA THR A 30 10.71 3.83 1.23
C THR A 30 10.35 3.22 2.56
N THR A 31 9.08 2.84 2.72
CA THR A 31 8.60 2.05 3.87
C THR A 31 8.71 0.54 3.65
N GLU A 32 9.24 0.11 2.50
CA GLU A 32 9.52 -1.30 2.23
C GLU A 32 10.87 -1.69 2.86
N GLU A 33 10.83 -2.20 4.10
CA GLU A 33 12.02 -2.47 4.90
C GLU A 33 12.48 -3.94 4.83
N GLN A 34 11.61 -4.84 4.37
CA GLN A 34 11.94 -6.26 4.29
C GLN A 34 13.04 -6.48 3.24
N PRO A 35 14.07 -7.30 3.55
CA PRO A 35 15.24 -7.44 2.68
C PRO A 35 14.90 -7.80 1.23
N GLU A 36 13.91 -8.68 1.02
CA GLU A 36 13.48 -9.11 -0.31
C GLU A 36 12.82 -7.96 -1.09
N ARG A 37 11.99 -7.16 -0.43
CA ARG A 37 11.31 -6.02 -1.02
C ARG A 37 12.28 -4.87 -1.31
N LEU A 38 13.19 -4.62 -0.35
CA LEU A 38 14.24 -3.62 -0.52
C LEU A 38 15.16 -3.97 -1.69
N ALA A 39 15.50 -5.26 -1.85
CA ALA A 39 16.29 -5.73 -2.99
C ALA A 39 15.56 -5.47 -4.33
N LYS A 40 14.25 -5.65 -4.40
CA LYS A 40 13.46 -5.33 -5.59
C LYS A 40 13.43 -3.83 -5.91
N GLN A 41 13.35 -2.98 -4.91
CA GLN A 41 13.46 -1.53 -5.12
C GLN A 41 14.86 -1.13 -5.59
N GLN A 42 15.89 -1.79 -5.10
CA GLN A 42 17.25 -1.58 -5.58
C GLN A 42 17.40 -2.03 -7.04
N GLU A 43 16.78 -3.16 -7.45
CA GLU A 43 16.75 -3.60 -8.86
C GLU A 43 16.12 -2.52 -9.78
N ILE A 44 15.04 -1.85 -9.33
CA ILE A 44 14.41 -0.75 -10.08
C ILE A 44 15.35 0.46 -10.16
N ALA A 45 16.00 0.82 -9.06
CA ALA A 45 16.98 1.90 -9.00
C ALA A 45 18.17 1.66 -9.92
N ASP A 46 18.72 0.44 -9.92
CA ASP A 46 19.85 0.03 -10.77
C ASP A 46 19.46 0.04 -12.26
N ALA A 47 18.25 -0.41 -12.60
CA ALA A 47 17.73 -0.37 -13.97
C ALA A 47 17.51 1.08 -14.45
N PHE A 48 17.01 1.96 -13.58
CA PHE A 48 16.92 3.39 -13.88
C PHE A 48 18.29 4.01 -14.13
N GLN A 49 19.27 3.68 -13.29
CA GLN A 49 20.65 4.16 -13.49
C GLN A 49 21.25 3.65 -14.80
N GLU A 50 21.00 2.40 -15.18
CA GLU A 50 21.46 1.86 -16.47
C GLU A 50 20.82 2.60 -17.65
N ALA A 51 19.54 2.94 -17.54
CA ALA A 51 18.78 3.60 -18.61
C ALA A 51 19.15 5.10 -18.77
N THR A 52 19.39 5.80 -17.65
CA THR A 52 19.50 7.28 -17.62
C THR A 52 20.88 7.80 -17.25
N GLY A 53 21.67 7.01 -16.52
CA GLY A 53 22.93 7.40 -15.91
C GLY A 53 22.78 8.07 -14.53
N HIS A 54 21.58 8.37 -14.07
CA HIS A 54 21.33 8.96 -12.74
C HIS A 54 21.27 7.88 -11.67
N GLU A 55 21.79 8.17 -10.47
CA GLU A 55 21.81 7.23 -9.33
C GLU A 55 20.61 7.49 -8.42
N VAL A 56 20.01 6.41 -7.88
CA VAL A 56 18.96 6.47 -6.87
C VAL A 56 19.43 5.78 -5.60
N GLN A 57 19.56 6.52 -4.52
CA GLN A 57 19.84 5.97 -3.19
C GLN A 57 18.54 5.54 -2.51
N VAL A 58 18.29 4.24 -2.45
CA VAL A 58 17.13 3.67 -1.76
C VAL A 58 17.39 3.64 -0.26
N ILE A 59 16.58 4.37 0.51
CA ILE A 59 16.73 4.57 1.96
C ILE A 59 15.50 4.06 2.68
N PRO A 60 15.58 2.93 3.40
CA PRO A 60 14.44 2.43 4.17
C PRO A 60 14.15 3.34 5.37
N VAL A 61 12.87 3.56 5.63
CA VAL A 61 12.33 4.32 6.77
C VAL A 61 11.17 3.53 7.34
N THR A 62 11.18 3.28 8.66
CA THR A 62 10.05 2.59 9.29
C THR A 62 8.75 3.37 9.09
N GLU A 63 7.65 2.67 8.85
CA GLU A 63 6.36 3.32 8.62
C GLU A 63 5.96 4.22 9.80
N THR A 64 6.24 3.78 11.02
CA THR A 64 5.97 4.53 12.25
C THR A 64 6.80 5.81 12.39
N ASP A 65 8.01 5.85 11.82
CA ASP A 65 8.91 7.00 11.89
C ASP A 65 8.74 7.98 10.72
N LEU A 66 8.12 7.54 9.64
CA LEU A 66 8.05 8.30 8.38
C LEU A 66 7.52 9.72 8.58
N GLY A 67 6.39 9.86 9.28
CA GLY A 67 5.76 11.17 9.51
C GLY A 67 6.65 12.14 10.30
N THR A 68 7.26 11.66 11.38
CA THR A 68 8.16 12.47 12.22
C THR A 68 9.43 12.85 11.47
N ARG A 69 9.99 11.89 10.73
CA ARG A 69 11.22 12.09 9.96
C ARG A 69 11.02 13.06 8.81
N ALA A 70 9.92 12.95 8.06
CA ALA A 70 9.60 13.87 6.96
C ALA A 70 9.37 15.30 7.46
N THR A 71 8.63 15.47 8.57
CA THR A 71 8.41 16.79 9.19
C THR A 71 9.72 17.42 9.64
N ALA A 72 10.62 16.66 10.25
CA ALA A 72 11.93 17.16 10.69
C ALA A 72 12.83 17.53 9.49
N ALA A 73 12.84 16.70 8.44
CA ALA A 73 13.61 16.96 7.22
C ALA A 73 13.09 18.21 6.49
N PHE A 74 11.77 18.37 6.38
CA PHE A 74 11.16 19.57 5.79
C PHE A 74 11.57 20.85 6.55
N ALA A 75 11.51 20.83 7.88
CA ALA A 75 11.94 21.96 8.69
C ALA A 75 13.44 22.28 8.54
N ALA A 76 14.25 21.30 8.15
CA ALA A 76 15.68 21.44 7.92
C ALA A 76 16.03 21.82 6.46
N GLY A 77 15.08 21.77 5.51
CA GLY A 77 15.35 21.89 4.07
C GLY A 77 16.22 20.74 3.55
N ASP A 78 15.94 19.50 4.01
CA ASP A 78 16.71 18.28 3.69
C ASP A 78 15.78 17.08 3.44
N LEU A 79 14.65 17.33 2.79
CA LEU A 79 13.77 16.24 2.32
C LEU A 79 14.51 15.34 1.31
N PRO A 80 14.15 14.05 1.20
CA PRO A 80 14.56 13.23 0.07
C PRO A 80 13.88 13.74 -1.20
N ASP A 81 14.35 13.30 -2.37
CA ASP A 81 13.74 13.71 -3.64
C ASP A 81 12.39 13.01 -3.87
N VAL A 82 12.30 11.73 -3.50
CA VAL A 82 11.09 10.90 -3.65
C VAL A 82 10.77 10.20 -2.34
N ILE A 83 9.47 10.12 -2.01
CA ILE A 83 8.97 9.35 -0.86
C ILE A 83 7.91 8.35 -1.32
N TYR A 84 8.01 7.09 -0.86
CA TYR A 84 6.93 6.11 -0.91
C TYR A 84 6.12 6.20 0.38
N LEU A 85 4.83 6.54 0.27
CA LEU A 85 4.00 6.94 1.41
C LEU A 85 2.60 6.34 1.36
N THR A 86 1.92 6.32 2.51
CA THR A 86 0.51 5.91 2.64
C THR A 86 -0.43 7.07 2.34
N VAL A 87 -1.67 6.76 1.98
CA VAL A 87 -2.72 7.74 1.68
C VAL A 87 -2.92 8.79 2.77
N GLN A 88 -2.75 8.43 4.03
CA GLN A 88 -2.94 9.33 5.18
C GLN A 88 -2.01 10.56 5.18
N TYR A 89 -0.87 10.48 4.49
CA TYR A 89 0.09 11.60 4.41
C TYR A 89 -0.12 12.48 3.17
N VAL A 90 -0.81 12.00 2.13
CA VAL A 90 -0.91 12.70 0.84
C VAL A 90 -1.44 14.12 1.01
N LEU A 91 -2.67 14.26 1.51
CA LEU A 91 -3.31 15.58 1.64
C LEU A 91 -2.65 16.47 2.71
N PRO A 92 -2.33 15.99 3.93
CA PRO A 92 -1.63 16.82 4.92
C PRO A 92 -0.25 17.30 4.46
N TRP A 93 0.47 16.49 3.69
CA TRP A 93 1.80 16.88 3.20
C TRP A 93 1.74 17.78 1.96
N ALA A 94 0.71 17.66 1.13
CA ALA A 94 0.44 18.63 0.08
C ALA A 94 0.07 20.00 0.68
N GLU A 95 -0.82 20.05 1.66
CA GLU A 95 -1.21 21.27 2.37
C GLU A 95 -0.01 21.92 3.10
N ALA A 96 0.87 21.12 3.71
CA ALA A 96 2.06 21.60 4.38
C ALA A 96 3.19 22.02 3.42
N GLY A 97 3.11 21.70 2.13
CA GLY A 97 4.16 21.96 1.14
C GLY A 97 5.36 21.02 1.26
N ILE A 98 5.19 19.84 1.84
CA ILE A 98 6.20 18.76 1.85
C ILE A 98 6.23 18.06 0.50
N LEU A 99 5.06 17.80 -0.11
CA LEU A 99 4.93 17.28 -1.46
C LEU A 99 4.79 18.44 -2.45
N ASP A 100 5.41 18.29 -3.61
CA ASP A 100 5.20 19.16 -4.75
C ASP A 100 3.99 18.66 -5.56
N ALA A 101 2.81 19.17 -5.23
CA ALA A 101 1.56 18.73 -5.85
C ALA A 101 1.49 19.02 -7.34
N GLU A 102 2.10 20.12 -7.82
CA GLU A 102 2.11 20.51 -9.24
C GLU A 102 2.91 19.50 -10.06
N ILE A 103 4.11 19.14 -9.62
CA ILE A 103 4.96 18.16 -10.30
C ILE A 103 4.34 16.75 -10.25
N ASN A 104 3.76 16.36 -9.12
CA ASN A 104 3.09 15.06 -9.00
C ASN A 104 1.89 14.96 -9.95
N ASP A 105 1.09 16.03 -10.11
CA ASP A 105 -0.01 16.09 -11.07
C ASP A 105 0.49 16.00 -12.52
N GLU A 106 1.58 16.70 -12.86
CA GLU A 106 2.20 16.59 -14.18
C GLU A 106 2.64 15.15 -14.49
N ILE A 107 3.25 14.45 -13.51
CA ILE A 107 3.64 13.06 -13.69
C ILE A 107 2.43 12.16 -13.96
N VAL A 108 1.34 12.30 -13.19
CA VAL A 108 0.10 11.53 -13.39
C VAL A 108 -0.51 11.80 -14.77
N ASN A 109 -0.52 13.05 -15.20
CA ASN A 109 -1.02 13.44 -16.53
C ASN A 109 -0.16 12.87 -17.66
N ASP A 110 1.17 12.89 -17.53
CA ASP A 110 2.10 12.31 -18.49
C ASP A 110 1.95 10.76 -18.59
N LEU A 111 1.73 10.09 -17.47
CA LEU A 111 1.46 8.65 -17.40
C LEU A 111 0.06 8.27 -17.93
N GLY A 112 -0.83 9.26 -18.06
CA GLY A 112 -2.23 9.11 -18.48
C GLY A 112 -3.17 8.83 -17.31
N VAL A 113 -3.81 9.85 -16.77
CA VAL A 113 -4.72 9.77 -15.60
C VAL A 113 -5.79 8.68 -15.74
N ASP A 114 -6.31 8.46 -16.95
CA ASP A 114 -7.32 7.42 -17.24
C ASP A 114 -6.80 5.98 -17.10
N THR A 115 -5.48 5.79 -17.00
CA THR A 115 -4.87 4.48 -16.80
C THR A 115 -4.89 4.03 -15.34
N PHE A 116 -5.15 4.97 -14.43
CA PHE A 116 -5.22 4.71 -12.99
C PHE A 116 -6.64 4.34 -12.54
N ALA A 117 -6.74 3.68 -11.38
CA ALA A 117 -8.00 3.44 -10.69
C ALA A 117 -8.59 4.79 -10.22
N PRO A 118 -9.84 5.13 -10.60
CA PRO A 118 -10.40 6.45 -10.28
C PRO A 118 -10.38 6.81 -8.80
N GLY A 119 -10.68 5.85 -7.91
CA GLY A 119 -10.65 6.08 -6.46
C GLY A 119 -9.26 6.40 -5.93
N ALA A 120 -8.19 5.84 -6.51
CA ALA A 120 -6.82 6.16 -6.11
C ALA A 120 -6.42 7.58 -6.49
N ILE A 121 -6.90 8.08 -7.64
CA ILE A 121 -6.75 9.49 -8.03
C ILE A 121 -7.56 10.40 -7.13
N GLU A 122 -8.83 10.04 -6.84
CA GLU A 122 -9.73 10.83 -6.00
C GLU A 122 -9.18 11.05 -4.59
N MET A 123 -8.60 10.00 -3.99
CA MET A 123 -7.99 10.07 -2.65
C MET A 123 -6.77 11.02 -2.58
N ALA A 124 -6.13 11.34 -3.70
CA ALA A 124 -4.97 12.21 -3.77
C ALA A 124 -5.30 13.63 -4.29
N GLN A 125 -6.59 13.98 -4.45
CA GLN A 125 -6.98 15.28 -4.97
C GLN A 125 -6.76 16.41 -3.96
N PHE A 126 -5.94 17.37 -4.34
CA PHE A 126 -5.64 18.57 -3.57
C PHE A 126 -5.71 19.80 -4.49
N GLU A 127 -6.62 20.76 -4.21
CA GLU A 127 -6.80 21.99 -4.99
C GLU A 127 -6.98 21.76 -6.52
N GLY A 128 -7.53 20.61 -6.91
CA GLY A 128 -7.75 20.25 -8.32
C GLY A 128 -6.56 19.56 -8.98
N MET A 129 -5.52 19.24 -8.24
CA MET A 129 -4.32 18.50 -8.67
C MET A 129 -4.24 17.14 -7.97
N THR A 130 -3.55 16.18 -8.57
CA THR A 130 -3.22 14.90 -7.95
C THR A 130 -1.91 15.02 -7.18
N ALA A 131 -1.98 15.18 -5.86
CA ALA A 131 -0.84 15.56 -5.02
C ALA A 131 0.26 14.49 -4.86
N ALA A 132 0.01 13.25 -5.25
CA ALA A 132 0.98 12.15 -5.27
C ALA A 132 0.57 11.09 -6.30
N VAL A 133 1.53 10.32 -6.80
CA VAL A 133 1.31 9.32 -7.87
C VAL A 133 0.89 7.99 -7.25
N PRO A 134 -0.33 7.46 -7.51
CA PRO A 134 -0.76 6.17 -6.96
C PRO A 134 0.07 5.02 -7.50
N VAL A 135 0.53 4.11 -6.63
CA VAL A 135 1.42 3.00 -7.00
C VAL A 135 0.75 1.65 -6.91
N ASP A 136 0.35 1.27 -5.73
CA ASP A 136 -0.28 -0.01 -5.44
C ASP A 136 -1.30 0.14 -4.32
N GLY A 137 -2.13 -0.88 -4.14
CA GLY A 137 -3.11 -0.90 -3.06
C GLY A 137 -3.35 -2.30 -2.55
N TRP A 138 -3.92 -2.40 -1.36
CA TRP A 138 -4.38 -3.64 -0.77
C TRP A 138 -5.72 -3.43 -0.05
N THR A 139 -6.46 -4.50 0.17
CA THR A 139 -7.73 -4.45 0.87
C THR A 139 -7.64 -5.22 2.18
N GLN A 140 -8.36 -4.76 3.21
CA GLN A 140 -8.59 -5.61 4.38
C GLN A 140 -9.63 -6.67 4.07
N MET A 141 -9.52 -7.79 4.75
CA MET A 141 -10.48 -8.88 4.67
C MET A 141 -10.66 -9.54 6.04
N ILE A 142 -11.84 -10.06 6.26
CA ILE A 142 -12.09 -11.00 7.36
C ILE A 142 -11.61 -12.36 6.89
N ILE A 143 -10.66 -12.92 7.60
CA ILE A 143 -10.08 -14.23 7.37
C ILE A 143 -10.67 -15.17 8.40
N TYR A 144 -11.26 -16.28 7.97
CA TYR A 144 -12.00 -17.15 8.88
C TYR A 144 -11.77 -18.63 8.63
N ARG A 145 -11.95 -19.42 9.66
CA ARG A 145 -11.87 -20.88 9.65
C ARG A 145 -13.15 -21.46 9.01
N LYS A 146 -13.15 -21.60 7.69
CA LYS A 146 -14.26 -22.13 6.92
C LYS A 146 -14.70 -23.50 7.40
N ASP A 147 -13.77 -24.38 7.77
CA ASP A 147 -14.07 -25.69 8.30
C ASP A 147 -14.94 -25.63 9.56
N LEU A 148 -14.64 -24.71 10.49
CA LEU A 148 -15.46 -24.53 11.70
C LEU A 148 -16.84 -23.94 11.39
N PHE A 149 -16.92 -23.07 10.40
CA PHE A 149 -18.19 -22.51 9.95
C PHE A 149 -19.08 -23.59 9.30
N ASP A 150 -18.52 -24.41 8.42
CA ASP A 150 -19.22 -25.52 7.77
C ASP A 150 -19.69 -26.55 8.81
N GLU A 151 -18.85 -26.95 9.77
CA GLU A 151 -19.16 -27.91 10.85
C GLU A 151 -20.32 -27.43 11.73
N ASN A 152 -20.46 -26.13 11.96
CA ASN A 152 -21.47 -25.55 12.82
C ASN A 152 -22.66 -24.94 12.06
N GLY A 153 -22.69 -25.04 10.72
CA GLY A 153 -23.75 -24.49 9.88
C GLY A 153 -23.88 -22.98 9.95
N LEU A 154 -22.75 -22.28 10.08
CA LEU A 154 -22.67 -20.81 10.15
C LEU A 154 -22.60 -20.23 8.73
N ALA A 155 -23.26 -19.09 8.53
CA ALA A 155 -23.09 -18.29 7.32
C ALA A 155 -21.71 -17.61 7.30
N ALA A 156 -21.22 -17.22 6.12
CA ALA A 156 -20.00 -16.44 5.99
C ALA A 156 -20.06 -15.16 6.86
N PRO A 157 -18.92 -14.68 7.41
CA PRO A 157 -18.88 -13.51 8.30
C PRO A 157 -18.95 -12.19 7.50
N ASP A 158 -20.00 -12.02 6.70
CA ASP A 158 -20.23 -10.88 5.79
C ASP A 158 -21.11 -9.77 6.39
N SER A 159 -21.42 -9.87 7.66
CA SER A 159 -22.18 -8.87 8.40
C SER A 159 -21.88 -8.91 9.90
N TYR A 160 -22.13 -7.80 10.59
CA TYR A 160 -22.03 -7.74 12.06
C TYR A 160 -22.82 -8.87 12.73
N GLU A 161 -24.03 -9.16 12.23
CA GLU A 161 -24.87 -10.22 12.75
C GLU A 161 -24.22 -11.61 12.60
N ASN A 162 -23.71 -11.93 11.41
CA ASN A 162 -23.08 -13.23 11.14
C ASN A 162 -21.76 -13.39 11.91
N ILE A 163 -20.96 -12.32 12.05
CA ILE A 163 -19.75 -12.31 12.86
C ILE A 163 -20.08 -12.53 14.33
N ALA A 164 -21.05 -11.79 14.88
CA ALA A 164 -21.48 -11.95 16.28
C ALA A 164 -22.03 -13.35 16.53
N LYS A 165 -22.79 -13.91 15.60
CA LYS A 165 -23.29 -15.28 15.68
C LYS A 165 -22.18 -16.32 15.68
N ALA A 166 -21.17 -16.15 14.84
CA ALA A 166 -20.02 -17.02 14.82
C ALA A 166 -19.24 -16.95 16.14
N ILE A 167 -19.08 -15.75 16.71
CA ILE A 167 -18.48 -15.56 18.04
C ILE A 167 -19.26 -16.34 19.11
N GLU A 168 -20.60 -16.21 19.16
CA GLU A 168 -21.42 -16.96 20.13
C GLU A 168 -21.19 -18.46 20.11
N VAL A 169 -20.96 -19.04 18.93
CA VAL A 169 -20.83 -20.47 18.73
C VAL A 169 -19.39 -20.96 18.91
N LEU A 170 -18.43 -20.20 18.42
CA LEU A 170 -17.04 -20.68 18.31
C LEU A 170 -16.13 -20.20 19.45
N ASN A 171 -16.54 -19.17 20.23
CA ASN A 171 -15.69 -18.62 21.28
C ASN A 171 -15.63 -19.55 22.50
N ASN A 172 -14.47 -20.17 22.72
CA ASN A 172 -14.20 -21.10 23.83
C ASN A 172 -12.76 -20.91 24.36
N PRO A 173 -12.44 -19.73 24.94
CA PRO A 173 -11.09 -19.45 25.41
C PRO A 173 -10.66 -20.40 26.56
N PRO A 174 -9.38 -20.77 26.69
CA PRO A 174 -8.27 -20.33 25.84
C PRO A 174 -8.05 -21.20 24.58
N ASP A 175 -8.88 -22.20 24.33
CA ASP A 175 -8.68 -23.17 23.24
C ASP A 175 -9.01 -22.57 21.88
N MET A 176 -10.03 -21.70 21.82
CA MET A 176 -10.46 -21.01 20.61
C MET A 176 -11.00 -19.61 20.96
N TYR A 177 -10.46 -18.60 20.32
CA TYR A 177 -11.02 -17.24 20.32
C TYR A 177 -11.93 -17.06 19.12
N GLY A 178 -13.16 -16.61 19.34
CA GLY A 178 -14.14 -16.43 18.28
C GLY A 178 -13.71 -15.34 17.27
N PHE A 179 -13.03 -14.32 17.78
CA PHE A 179 -12.38 -13.27 17.00
C PHE A 179 -11.10 -12.81 17.68
N VAL A 180 -10.12 -12.34 16.91
CA VAL A 180 -8.96 -11.65 17.45
C VAL A 180 -8.88 -10.26 16.82
N ALA A 181 -9.37 -9.28 17.59
CA ALA A 181 -9.44 -7.87 17.18
C ALA A 181 -8.11 -7.13 17.37
N ALA A 182 -7.94 -6.01 16.66
CA ALA A 182 -6.88 -5.05 16.93
C ALA A 182 -7.24 -4.23 18.19
N THR A 183 -6.40 -4.29 19.23
CA THR A 183 -6.63 -3.57 20.50
C THR A 183 -5.46 -2.71 20.96
N LYS A 184 -4.35 -2.71 20.20
CA LYS A 184 -3.21 -1.83 20.44
C LYS A 184 -3.48 -0.47 19.81
N ILE A 185 -3.70 0.55 20.64
CA ILE A 185 -4.26 1.86 20.24
C ILE A 185 -3.24 2.84 19.64
N ASP A 186 -1.95 2.57 19.75
CA ASP A 186 -0.87 3.42 19.29
C ASP A 186 -0.32 3.01 17.91
N GLU A 187 -0.99 2.10 17.23
CA GLU A 187 -0.56 1.52 15.97
C GLU A 187 -1.59 1.73 14.85
N ASN A 188 -1.10 1.86 13.63
CA ASN A 188 -1.93 2.04 12.43
C ASN A 188 -2.94 0.91 12.23
N PHE A 189 -2.59 -0.31 12.63
CA PHE A 189 -3.46 -1.48 12.43
C PHE A 189 -4.83 -1.34 13.07
N MET A 190 -4.88 -0.83 14.32
CA MET A 190 -6.19 -0.61 14.97
C MET A 190 -7.01 0.45 14.23
N SER A 191 -6.39 1.54 13.77
CA SER A 191 -7.08 2.57 12.98
C SER A 191 -7.65 2.00 11.70
N GLN A 192 -6.89 1.24 10.94
CA GLN A 192 -7.32 0.61 9.69
C GLN A 192 -8.47 -0.37 9.90
N VAL A 193 -8.40 -1.21 10.96
CA VAL A 193 -9.48 -2.16 11.29
C VAL A 193 -10.74 -1.41 11.73
N LEU A 194 -10.60 -0.38 12.55
CA LEU A 194 -11.73 0.40 13.04
C LEU A 194 -12.39 1.18 11.91
N GLU A 195 -11.62 1.78 11.01
CA GLU A 195 -12.13 2.45 9.81
C GLU A 195 -12.97 1.51 8.94
N HIS A 196 -12.52 0.28 8.71
CA HIS A 196 -13.30 -0.71 7.96
C HIS A 196 -14.63 -1.01 8.65
N VAL A 197 -14.61 -1.20 9.98
CA VAL A 197 -15.84 -1.39 10.76
C VAL A 197 -16.75 -0.18 10.65
N PHE A 198 -16.24 1.05 10.74
CA PHE A 198 -17.02 2.27 10.54
C PHE A 198 -17.66 2.34 9.15
N LEU A 199 -16.89 2.11 8.10
CA LEU A 199 -17.37 2.11 6.72
C LEU A 199 -18.42 1.03 6.48
N ALA A 200 -18.24 -0.16 7.04
CA ALA A 200 -19.19 -1.28 6.95
C ALA A 200 -20.57 -0.88 7.50
N ASN A 201 -20.65 0.04 8.46
CA ASN A 201 -21.91 0.57 9.01
C ASN A 201 -22.34 1.92 8.39
N GLY A 202 -21.66 2.38 7.33
CA GLY A 202 -21.96 3.64 6.65
C GLY A 202 -21.67 4.88 7.50
N VAL A 203 -20.63 4.80 8.35
CA VAL A 203 -20.14 5.93 9.16
C VAL A 203 -18.85 6.45 8.56
N THR A 204 -18.85 7.71 8.15
CA THR A 204 -17.67 8.41 7.65
C THR A 204 -17.65 9.84 8.18
N PRO A 205 -16.48 10.38 8.56
CA PRO A 205 -16.33 11.78 8.96
C PRO A 205 -16.29 12.75 7.78
N VAL A 206 -16.33 12.25 6.55
CA VAL A 206 -16.19 13.03 5.32
C VAL A 206 -17.33 12.69 4.36
N ASP A 207 -17.80 13.68 3.61
CA ASP A 207 -18.67 13.49 2.44
C ASP A 207 -18.24 14.49 1.33
N GLU A 208 -19.02 14.61 0.26
CA GLU A 208 -18.80 15.51 -0.87
C GLU A 208 -18.66 17.00 -0.50
N ASN A 209 -19.06 17.38 0.70
CA ASN A 209 -18.97 18.76 1.22
C ASN A 209 -17.81 18.94 2.22
N GLY A 210 -17.01 17.90 2.47
CA GLY A 210 -15.89 17.90 3.39
C GLY A 210 -16.20 17.25 4.75
N PHE A 211 -15.57 17.71 5.82
CA PHE A 211 -15.76 17.13 7.16
C PHE A 211 -17.17 17.36 7.69
N LYS A 212 -17.75 16.33 8.26
CA LYS A 212 -19.07 16.35 8.92
C LYS A 212 -19.00 15.67 10.29
N PRO A 213 -19.93 16.01 11.21
CA PRO A 213 -20.11 15.26 12.45
C PRO A 213 -20.51 13.81 12.16
N LEU A 214 -19.97 12.88 12.94
CA LEU A 214 -20.38 11.48 12.88
C LEU A 214 -21.85 11.35 13.34
N ASP A 215 -22.58 10.43 12.70
CA ASP A 215 -23.91 10.03 13.16
C ASP A 215 -23.78 9.28 14.49
N GLU A 216 -24.35 9.83 15.56
CA GLU A 216 -24.21 9.29 16.91
C GLU A 216 -24.78 7.86 17.04
N ALA A 217 -25.96 7.61 16.48
CA ALA A 217 -26.61 6.30 16.59
C ALA A 217 -25.80 5.22 15.87
N LYS A 218 -25.39 5.48 14.62
CA LYS A 218 -24.55 4.56 13.85
C LYS A 218 -23.18 4.36 14.48
N THR A 219 -22.61 5.42 15.07
CA THR A 219 -21.32 5.34 15.78
C THR A 219 -21.41 4.43 17.02
N ILE A 220 -22.51 4.50 17.76
CA ILE A 220 -22.76 3.61 18.91
C ILE A 220 -22.83 2.15 18.42
N GLU A 221 -23.54 1.86 17.34
CA GLU A 221 -23.59 0.51 16.75
C GLU A 221 -22.19 -0.03 16.41
N VAL A 222 -21.33 0.81 15.83
CA VAL A 222 -19.93 0.46 15.52
C VAL A 222 -19.15 0.14 16.80
N LEU A 223 -19.22 0.99 17.81
CA LEU A 223 -18.46 0.84 19.06
C LEU A 223 -18.93 -0.38 19.86
N ASP A 224 -20.25 -0.64 19.92
CA ASP A 224 -20.82 -1.83 20.56
C ASP A 224 -20.38 -3.11 19.82
N PHE A 225 -20.36 -3.08 18.49
CA PHE A 225 -19.86 -4.20 17.71
C PHE A 225 -18.35 -4.41 17.92
N TYR A 226 -17.55 -3.33 17.87
CA TYR A 226 -16.11 -3.45 18.11
C TYR A 226 -15.80 -3.98 19.50
N LYS A 227 -16.59 -3.57 20.51
CA LYS A 227 -16.52 -4.15 21.85
C LYS A 227 -16.80 -5.65 21.85
N THR A 228 -17.77 -6.11 21.06
CA THR A 228 -18.05 -7.55 20.91
C THR A 228 -16.85 -8.31 20.33
N LEU A 229 -16.16 -7.73 19.33
CA LEU A 229 -14.93 -8.29 18.79
C LEU A 229 -13.80 -8.36 19.84
N ALA A 230 -13.63 -7.27 20.59
CA ALA A 230 -12.61 -7.20 21.64
C ALA A 230 -12.88 -8.15 22.81
N ASP A 231 -14.14 -8.30 23.23
CA ASP A 231 -14.54 -9.22 24.31
C ASP A 231 -14.34 -10.71 23.91
N ALA A 232 -14.35 -11.02 22.60
CA ALA A 232 -14.08 -12.36 22.07
C ALA A 232 -12.57 -12.65 21.89
N SER A 233 -11.72 -11.65 22.08
CA SER A 233 -10.29 -11.69 21.87
C SER A 233 -9.52 -12.01 23.17
N PRO A 234 -8.24 -12.46 23.10
CA PRO A 234 -7.38 -12.49 24.28
C PRO A 234 -7.27 -11.10 24.93
N ALA A 235 -7.10 -11.08 26.24
CA ALA A 235 -6.83 -9.84 26.96
C ALA A 235 -5.44 -9.29 26.63
N GLY A 236 -5.33 -7.97 26.45
CA GLY A 236 -4.07 -7.27 26.23
C GLY A 236 -4.07 -6.41 24.98
N GLU A 237 -2.89 -5.95 24.60
CA GLU A 237 -2.65 -5.18 23.40
C GLU A 237 -2.36 -6.13 22.23
N LEU A 238 -3.27 -6.17 21.25
CA LEU A 238 -3.18 -7.06 20.11
C LEU A 238 -2.91 -6.23 18.86
N TYR A 239 -1.81 -6.56 18.20
CA TYR A 239 -1.38 -6.03 16.91
C TYR A 239 -1.55 -7.12 15.84
N TRP A 240 -1.24 -6.83 14.59
CA TRP A 240 -1.46 -7.79 13.50
C TRP A 240 -0.66 -9.10 13.67
N ASP A 241 0.54 -9.03 14.24
CA ASP A 241 1.40 -10.20 14.41
C ASP A 241 0.87 -11.17 15.49
N GLN A 242 0.28 -10.66 16.58
CA GLN A 242 -0.40 -11.50 17.58
C GLN A 242 -1.67 -12.13 16.99
N SER A 243 -2.47 -11.35 16.25
CA SER A 243 -3.69 -11.85 15.60
C SER A 243 -3.36 -12.96 14.60
N ARG A 244 -2.35 -12.75 13.76
CA ARG A 244 -1.85 -13.76 12.82
C ARG A 244 -1.35 -15.00 13.52
N SER A 245 -0.51 -14.84 14.56
CA SER A 245 0.07 -15.97 15.28
C SER A 245 -1.01 -16.86 15.91
N LEU A 246 -2.05 -16.27 16.50
CA LEU A 246 -3.18 -17.03 17.05
C LEU A 246 -3.98 -17.77 15.97
N TYR A 247 -4.14 -17.17 14.81
CA TYR A 247 -4.78 -17.83 13.67
C TYR A 247 -3.94 -19.00 13.15
N PHE A 248 -2.63 -18.83 13.03
CA PHE A 248 -1.69 -19.86 12.59
C PHE A 248 -1.58 -21.02 13.58
N ASP A 249 -1.72 -20.74 14.88
CA ASP A 249 -1.83 -21.76 15.91
C ASP A 249 -3.17 -22.51 15.94
N GLY A 250 -4.11 -22.13 15.06
CA GLY A 250 -5.47 -22.68 15.05
C GLY A 250 -6.32 -22.26 16.24
N LYS A 251 -5.96 -21.19 16.94
CA LYS A 251 -6.63 -20.68 18.15
C LYS A 251 -7.53 -19.48 17.91
N ALA A 252 -7.67 -19.00 16.67
CA ALA A 252 -8.59 -17.95 16.27
C ALA A 252 -9.53 -18.48 15.20
N ALA A 253 -10.84 -18.26 15.38
CA ALA A 253 -11.85 -18.61 14.38
C ALA A 253 -11.93 -17.54 13.28
N MET A 254 -11.74 -16.28 13.65
CA MET A 254 -11.74 -15.12 12.74
C MET A 254 -10.68 -14.11 13.14
N ILE A 255 -10.07 -13.48 12.14
CA ILE A 255 -9.26 -12.25 12.28
C ILE A 255 -9.63 -11.29 11.14
N ILE A 256 -9.26 -10.03 11.27
CA ILE A 256 -9.31 -9.06 10.19
C ILE A 256 -7.89 -8.65 9.84
N TRP A 257 -7.49 -8.81 8.58
CA TRP A 257 -6.17 -8.42 8.13
C TRP A 257 -6.11 -8.30 6.59
N SER A 258 -4.90 -8.22 6.06
CA SER A 258 -4.59 -7.97 4.65
C SER A 258 -4.29 -9.27 3.88
N PRO A 259 -4.27 -9.21 2.54
CA PRO A 259 -3.87 -10.32 1.68
C PRO A 259 -2.42 -10.79 1.87
N PHE A 260 -1.58 -10.01 2.54
CA PHE A 260 -0.20 -10.42 2.87
C PHE A 260 -0.07 -11.70 3.69
N ILE A 261 -1.19 -12.21 4.25
CA ILE A 261 -1.22 -13.52 4.91
C ILE A 261 -1.25 -14.70 3.91
N LEU A 262 -1.56 -14.46 2.64
CA LEU A 262 -1.85 -15.53 1.69
C LEU A 262 -0.61 -16.34 1.31
N ASP A 263 0.56 -15.73 1.19
CA ASP A 263 1.84 -16.41 0.93
C ASP A 263 2.26 -17.27 2.12
N GLU A 264 2.05 -16.77 3.34
CA GLU A 264 2.27 -17.49 4.58
C GLU A 264 1.36 -18.72 4.70
N LEU A 265 0.06 -18.55 4.43
CA LEU A 265 -0.91 -19.65 4.39
C LEU A 265 -0.60 -20.68 3.30
N ALA A 266 -0.05 -20.24 2.17
CA ALA A 266 0.34 -21.11 1.08
C ALA A 266 1.65 -21.88 1.34
N GLY A 267 2.32 -21.64 2.50
CA GLY A 267 3.60 -22.27 2.84
C GLY A 267 4.77 -21.75 2.00
N LEU A 268 4.65 -20.54 1.44
CA LEU A 268 5.66 -19.93 0.57
C LEU A 268 6.63 -19.01 1.34
N ARG A 269 6.38 -18.77 2.62
CA ARG A 269 7.14 -17.82 3.43
C ARG A 269 7.64 -18.44 4.74
N ASP A 270 8.95 -18.51 4.89
CA ASP A 270 9.59 -19.12 6.06
C ASP A 270 9.54 -18.25 7.33
N SER A 271 9.38 -16.94 7.20
CA SER A 271 9.47 -15.99 8.31
C SER A 271 8.28 -16.02 9.28
N ALA A 272 7.14 -16.54 8.83
CA ALA A 272 5.93 -16.65 9.64
C ALA A 272 5.05 -17.84 9.18
N PRO A 273 5.55 -19.08 9.34
CA PRO A 273 4.82 -20.27 8.90
C PRO A 273 3.61 -20.56 9.80
N PRO A 274 2.54 -21.17 9.25
CA PRO A 274 1.48 -21.75 10.06
C PRO A 274 2.01 -22.81 11.01
N THR A 275 1.51 -22.83 12.24
CA THR A 275 1.95 -23.74 13.31
C THR A 275 0.89 -24.76 13.74
N ILE A 276 -0.24 -24.78 13.04
CA ILE A 276 -1.39 -25.63 13.37
C ILE A 276 -1.07 -27.14 13.42
N ASN A 277 -0.04 -27.59 12.69
CA ASN A 277 0.37 -29.00 12.60
C ASN A 277 1.88 -29.23 12.68
N ASP A 278 2.65 -28.26 13.17
CA ASP A 278 4.11 -28.29 13.28
C ASP A 278 4.87 -28.46 11.94
N ASP A 279 4.20 -28.31 10.78
CA ASP A 279 4.81 -28.35 9.45
C ASP A 279 4.73 -26.95 8.80
N PRO A 280 5.84 -26.21 8.72
CA PRO A 280 5.85 -24.85 8.17
C PRO A 280 5.51 -24.76 6.68
N THR A 281 5.56 -25.87 5.96
CA THR A 281 5.21 -25.94 4.52
C THR A 281 3.79 -26.44 4.28
N SER A 282 3.05 -26.70 5.37
CA SER A 282 1.70 -27.23 5.28
C SER A 282 0.71 -26.20 4.74
N THR A 283 -0.10 -26.61 3.79
CA THR A 283 -1.25 -25.84 3.29
C THR A 283 -2.57 -26.22 3.97
N GLU A 284 -2.51 -26.98 5.08
CA GLU A 284 -3.71 -27.44 5.78
C GLU A 284 -4.58 -26.26 6.26
N LEU A 285 -3.97 -25.24 6.85
CA LEU A 285 -4.69 -24.06 7.32
C LEU A 285 -5.27 -23.27 6.13
N ALA A 286 -4.53 -23.15 5.03
CA ALA A 286 -5.04 -22.52 3.81
C ALA A 286 -6.34 -23.21 3.29
N GLN A 287 -6.35 -24.54 3.26
CA GLN A 287 -7.51 -25.31 2.84
C GLN A 287 -8.72 -25.15 3.77
N LYS A 288 -8.49 -24.80 5.04
CA LYS A 288 -9.49 -24.55 6.08
C LYS A 288 -9.89 -23.07 6.19
N THR A 289 -9.26 -22.21 5.41
CA THR A 289 -9.46 -20.75 5.43
C THR A 289 -10.32 -20.32 4.25
N ASP A 290 -11.17 -19.32 4.49
CA ASP A 290 -11.81 -18.52 3.45
C ASP A 290 -11.81 -17.04 3.87
N VAL A 291 -12.17 -16.14 2.98
CA VAL A 291 -12.07 -14.69 3.21
C VAL A 291 -13.35 -13.96 2.78
N VAL A 292 -13.60 -12.84 3.45
CA VAL A 292 -14.65 -11.88 3.08
C VAL A 292 -14.02 -10.49 3.02
N THR A 293 -14.14 -9.82 1.88
CA THR A 293 -13.57 -8.47 1.66
C THR A 293 -14.56 -7.34 1.93
N THR A 294 -15.85 -7.65 1.86
CA THR A 294 -16.95 -6.69 2.09
C THR A 294 -17.87 -7.25 3.15
N PHE A 295 -18.11 -6.49 4.20
CA PHE A 295 -19.10 -6.86 5.21
C PHE A 295 -19.98 -5.66 5.58
N SER A 296 -21.16 -5.93 6.12
CA SER A 296 -22.19 -4.93 6.38
C SER A 296 -22.48 -4.76 7.87
N GLY A 297 -22.80 -3.51 8.24
CA GLY A 297 -23.40 -3.17 9.53
C GLY A 297 -24.91 -2.99 9.41
N PRO A 298 -25.64 -2.90 10.53
CA PRO A 298 -27.10 -2.76 10.54
C PRO A 298 -27.60 -1.49 9.83
N SER A 299 -26.80 -0.43 9.82
CA SER A 299 -27.12 0.85 9.19
C SER A 299 -26.61 1.01 7.75
N ASN A 300 -25.94 -0.02 7.20
CA ASN A 300 -25.47 -0.08 5.83
C ASN A 300 -25.55 -1.53 5.30
N PRO A 301 -26.69 -1.98 4.82
CA PRO A 301 -26.88 -3.36 4.35
C PRO A 301 -26.07 -3.73 3.11
N ASP A 302 -25.63 -2.74 2.32
CA ASP A 302 -24.74 -2.95 1.18
C ASP A 302 -23.29 -3.23 1.60
N GLY A 303 -22.95 -2.87 2.86
CA GLY A 303 -21.62 -3.05 3.41
C GLY A 303 -20.58 -2.11 2.80
N ALA A 304 -19.32 -2.37 3.15
CA ALA A 304 -18.17 -1.71 2.56
C ALA A 304 -16.94 -2.62 2.54
N ALA A 305 -16.07 -2.39 1.58
CA ALA A 305 -14.69 -2.81 1.60
C ALA A 305 -13.81 -1.64 2.06
N TRP A 306 -12.64 -1.95 2.59
CA TRP A 306 -11.62 -0.97 2.95
C TRP A 306 -10.34 -1.26 2.16
N ALA A 307 -9.70 -0.21 1.69
CA ALA A 307 -8.44 -0.33 0.96
C ALA A 307 -7.46 0.77 1.41
N ASP A 308 -6.19 0.43 1.41
CA ASP A 308 -5.07 1.38 1.54
C ASP A 308 -4.37 1.50 0.19
N ILE A 309 -4.09 2.71 -0.22
CA ILE A 309 -3.35 3.02 -1.44
C ILE A 309 -2.00 3.62 -1.06
N ARG A 310 -0.96 3.14 -1.72
CA ARG A 310 0.40 3.66 -1.61
C ARG A 310 0.70 4.59 -2.76
N TYR A 311 1.49 5.60 -2.47
CA TYR A 311 1.84 6.66 -3.40
C TYR A 311 3.34 6.87 -3.47
N LEU A 312 3.82 7.37 -4.61
CA LEU A 312 5.11 8.03 -4.75
C LEU A 312 4.88 9.54 -4.82
N GLY A 313 5.70 10.29 -4.11
CA GLY A 313 5.63 11.75 -4.13
C GLY A 313 7.00 12.39 -4.34
N VAL A 314 7.06 13.32 -5.30
CA VAL A 314 8.16 14.29 -5.40
C VAL A 314 8.00 15.28 -4.26
N THR A 315 9.10 15.63 -3.59
CA THR A 315 9.08 16.56 -2.47
C THR A 315 9.52 17.97 -2.88
N ALA A 316 9.31 18.93 -1.98
CA ALA A 316 9.66 20.34 -2.21
C ALA A 316 11.16 20.62 -2.38
N ASP A 317 12.03 19.75 -1.86
CA ASP A 317 13.51 19.93 -1.95
C ASP A 317 14.15 19.10 -3.07
N ALA A 318 13.33 18.46 -3.92
CA ALA A 318 13.77 17.47 -4.91
C ALA A 318 14.58 18.07 -6.08
N ASN A 319 15.48 17.27 -6.64
CA ASN A 319 15.89 17.41 -8.03
C ASN A 319 14.73 16.96 -8.93
N ILE A 320 13.87 17.92 -9.28
CA ILE A 320 12.56 17.68 -9.89
C ILE A 320 12.64 16.83 -11.15
N ASP A 321 13.56 17.16 -12.08
CA ASP A 321 13.66 16.45 -13.36
C ASP A 321 13.99 14.97 -13.16
N VAL A 322 15.00 14.67 -12.34
CA VAL A 322 15.43 13.29 -12.10
C VAL A 322 14.42 12.52 -11.24
N ALA A 323 13.78 13.18 -10.26
CA ALA A 323 12.77 12.58 -9.41
C ALA A 323 11.51 12.20 -10.23
N ALA A 324 11.05 13.10 -11.10
CA ALA A 324 9.92 12.85 -12.00
C ALA A 324 10.22 11.71 -12.98
N ASP A 325 11.40 11.69 -13.57
CA ASP A 325 11.83 10.61 -14.47
C ASP A 325 11.91 9.26 -13.74
N PHE A 326 12.41 9.25 -12.49
CA PHE A 326 12.45 8.02 -11.69
C PHE A 326 11.04 7.49 -11.35
N ILE A 327 10.11 8.37 -10.98
CA ILE A 327 8.72 7.97 -10.72
C ILE A 327 8.07 7.43 -12.01
N LYS A 328 8.22 8.12 -13.15
CA LYS A 328 7.68 7.65 -14.43
C LYS A 328 8.26 6.28 -14.82
N PHE A 329 9.57 6.10 -14.69
CA PHE A 329 10.23 4.81 -14.91
C PHE A 329 9.69 3.73 -13.99
N SER A 330 9.55 4.02 -12.68
CA SER A 330 9.02 3.09 -11.69
C SER A 330 7.57 2.69 -11.97
N MET A 331 6.78 3.59 -12.56
CA MET A 331 5.36 3.38 -12.88
C MET A 331 5.15 2.77 -14.28
N ASP A 332 6.17 2.62 -15.11
CA ASP A 332 6.07 1.98 -16.42
C ASP A 332 7.00 0.76 -16.52
N GLU A 333 8.28 0.93 -16.84
CA GLU A 333 9.23 -0.18 -17.02
C GLU A 333 9.47 -0.94 -15.70
N GLY A 334 9.55 -0.24 -14.57
CA GLY A 334 9.75 -0.79 -13.23
C GLY A 334 8.48 -1.33 -12.56
N TYR A 335 7.28 -1.08 -13.13
CA TYR A 335 6.04 -1.27 -12.38
C TYR A 335 5.76 -2.73 -12.03
N MET A 336 6.03 -3.65 -12.93
CA MET A 336 5.88 -5.08 -12.64
C MET A 336 6.85 -5.57 -11.56
N ASN A 337 8.06 -4.99 -11.46
CA ASN A 337 8.98 -5.28 -10.36
C ASN A 337 8.43 -4.74 -9.02
N THR A 338 7.80 -3.57 -9.02
CA THR A 338 7.11 -3.01 -7.85
C THR A 338 6.01 -3.95 -7.34
N LEU A 339 5.13 -4.40 -8.21
CA LEU A 339 4.03 -5.33 -7.87
C LEU A 339 4.57 -6.70 -7.41
N SER A 340 5.67 -7.18 -7.99
CA SER A 340 6.28 -8.48 -7.67
C SER A 340 6.97 -8.53 -6.30
N MET A 341 7.09 -7.40 -5.58
CA MET A 341 7.63 -7.38 -4.22
C MET A 341 6.76 -8.17 -3.24
N ALA A 342 5.44 -8.15 -3.44
CA ALA A 342 4.47 -8.92 -2.68
C ALA A 342 3.18 -9.03 -3.51
N PRO A 343 3.15 -9.91 -4.51
CA PRO A 343 2.04 -9.98 -5.48
C PRO A 343 0.71 -10.32 -4.84
N GLU A 344 0.72 -10.98 -3.68
CA GLU A 344 -0.46 -11.30 -2.88
C GLU A 344 -1.11 -10.07 -2.24
N GLY A 345 -0.35 -8.99 -2.03
CA GLY A 345 -0.80 -7.80 -1.30
C GLY A 345 -0.56 -6.46 -2.03
N LYS A 346 0.07 -6.46 -3.21
CA LYS A 346 0.29 -5.27 -4.02
C LYS A 346 -0.56 -5.34 -5.30
N PHE A 347 -1.77 -4.81 -5.21
CA PHE A 347 -2.69 -4.80 -6.35
C PHE A 347 -2.40 -3.59 -7.26
N PRO A 348 -2.42 -3.77 -8.59
CA PRO A 348 -2.15 -2.69 -9.52
C PRO A 348 -3.26 -1.63 -9.46
N VAL A 349 -2.91 -0.40 -9.12
CA VAL A 349 -3.79 0.77 -9.22
C VAL A 349 -3.65 1.49 -10.56
N ARG A 350 -2.54 1.29 -11.28
CA ARG A 350 -2.38 1.61 -12.69
C ARG A 350 -2.64 0.36 -13.53
N ARG A 351 -3.65 0.39 -14.39
CA ARG A 351 -4.13 -0.79 -15.12
C ARG A 351 -3.27 -1.15 -16.33
N GLY A 352 -2.70 -0.12 -16.99
CA GLY A 352 -1.91 -0.29 -18.20
C GLY A 352 -1.35 1.04 -18.68
N THR A 353 -1.05 1.12 -19.98
CA THR A 353 -0.67 2.35 -20.69
C THR A 353 -1.79 2.76 -21.64
N ALA A 354 -1.64 3.93 -22.32
CA ALA A 354 -2.59 4.35 -23.34
C ALA A 354 -2.65 3.35 -24.52
N GLU A 355 -1.51 2.73 -24.86
CA GLU A 355 -1.38 1.76 -25.94
C GLU A 355 -1.83 0.35 -25.52
N GLU A 356 -1.60 -0.01 -24.27
CA GLU A 356 -1.89 -1.33 -23.68
C GLU A 356 -2.69 -1.17 -22.37
N PRO A 357 -4.03 -0.92 -22.45
CA PRO A 357 -4.85 -0.49 -21.30
C PRO A 357 -4.96 -1.48 -20.12
N THR A 358 -4.58 -2.74 -20.30
CA THR A 358 -4.63 -3.79 -19.28
C THR A 358 -3.26 -4.41 -18.98
N LYS A 359 -2.17 -3.86 -19.56
CA LYS A 359 -0.81 -4.39 -19.48
C LYS A 359 -0.40 -4.84 -18.07
N PHE A 360 -0.64 -3.99 -17.08
CA PHE A 360 -0.20 -4.26 -15.71
C PHE A 360 -1.14 -5.19 -14.95
N VAL A 361 -2.45 -5.11 -15.20
CA VAL A 361 -3.44 -6.04 -14.60
C VAL A 361 -3.25 -7.45 -15.15
N ASP A 362 -3.05 -7.59 -16.46
CA ASP A 362 -2.84 -8.89 -17.10
C ASP A 362 -1.49 -9.49 -16.68
N GLY A 363 -0.45 -8.65 -16.57
CA GLY A 363 0.87 -9.07 -16.11
C GLY A 363 0.87 -9.50 -14.64
N TRP A 364 0.14 -8.80 -13.79
CA TRP A 364 0.00 -9.16 -12.38
C TRP A 364 -0.80 -10.45 -12.18
N ALA A 365 -1.89 -10.64 -12.92
CA ALA A 365 -2.74 -11.84 -12.86
C ALA A 365 -2.03 -13.12 -13.32
#